data_daf3172287380f34bea1abcbfdd5dbf6
#
_entry.id   daf3172287380f34bea1abcbfdd5dbf6
#
_cell.length_a   1.000
_cell.length_b   1.000
_cell.length_c   1.000
_cell.angle_alpha   90.00
_cell.angle_beta   90.00
_cell.angle_gamma   90.00
#
_symmetry.space_group_name_H-M   'P 1'
#
loop_
_entity.id
_entity.type
_entity.pdbx_description
1 polymer ?
#
loop_
_entity_poly.entity_id
_entity_poly.type
_entity_poly.pdbx_seq_one_letter_code
_entity_poly.pdbx_strand_id
1 'polypeptide(L)'
;IHVSVEGVASYNAILYIPSKAPFDFYTKEFEKGLELYSNGVLIMNKCGDLLPDYFGFVQGLVDSADLSLNISREILQHDRQLQFIAKKIKEKIKAELLAMLKDERENYVTFFNNFGRTLKFGLYSEWGSNKETLQDLVMFYSSTEKQLVTLDEYVSRMKEDQKYIYYATGENVNNIAKLPQTELVSEKGYEILYFTDEIDEFAIKVLMNYKEKEFKSVSSADLDLNQENEKKDESESEENKDIFNFMKESLNGRVKEVRASGRLKT
;
A
#
# COMPACT_ATOMS: atom_id res chain seq x y z
N ILE A 1 -22.21 -6.86 3.15
CA ILE A 1 -21.70 -7.66 4.28
C ILE A 1 -22.78 -7.70 5.37
N HIS A 2 -23.26 -8.86 5.72
CA HIS A 2 -24.17 -9.05 6.85
C HIS A 2 -23.42 -9.78 7.96
N VAL A 3 -23.54 -9.26 9.19
CA VAL A 3 -22.87 -9.83 10.36
C VAL A 3 -23.90 -9.99 11.47
N SER A 4 -23.96 -11.17 12.07
CA SER A 4 -24.73 -11.43 13.30
C SER A 4 -23.82 -12.21 14.25
N VAL A 5 -23.60 -11.67 15.43
CA VAL A 5 -22.70 -12.24 16.45
C VAL A 5 -23.45 -12.31 17.77
N GLU A 6 -23.38 -13.48 18.39
CA GLU A 6 -23.83 -13.71 19.78
C GLU A 6 -22.64 -14.14 20.62
N GLY A 7 -22.48 -13.58 21.82
CA GLY A 7 -21.38 -13.94 22.72
C GLY A 7 -20.96 -12.83 23.68
N VAL A 8 -19.66 -12.53 23.71
CA VAL A 8 -19.07 -11.50 24.59
C VAL A 8 -19.66 -10.11 24.35
N ALA A 9 -19.98 -9.81 23.09
CA ALA A 9 -20.82 -8.70 22.69
C ALA A 9 -21.74 -9.21 21.57
N SER A 10 -23.04 -9.03 21.75
CA SER A 10 -24.05 -9.42 20.76
C SER A 10 -24.40 -8.22 19.90
N TYR A 11 -24.28 -8.38 18.59
CA TYR A 11 -24.60 -7.30 17.65
C TYR A 11 -24.97 -7.83 16.28
N ASN A 12 -25.74 -7.04 15.57
CA ASN A 12 -26.04 -7.20 14.16
C ASN A 12 -25.47 -6.04 13.37
N ALA A 13 -24.93 -6.29 12.18
CA ALA A 13 -24.43 -5.23 11.33
C ALA A 13 -24.76 -5.50 9.85
N ILE A 14 -25.10 -4.44 9.14
CA ILE A 14 -25.23 -4.43 7.68
C ILE A 14 -24.24 -3.39 7.17
N LEU A 15 -23.22 -3.86 6.44
CA LEU A 15 -22.16 -3.01 5.93
C LEU A 15 -22.10 -3.11 4.41
N TYR A 16 -21.76 -2.01 3.75
CA TYR A 16 -21.57 -1.97 2.31
C TYR A 16 -20.50 -0.97 1.91
N ILE A 17 -19.95 -1.15 0.72
CA ILE A 17 -18.97 -0.27 0.10
C ILE A 17 -19.64 0.33 -1.13
N PRO A 18 -19.73 1.66 -1.27
CA PRO A 18 -20.27 2.28 -2.46
C PRO A 18 -19.40 1.95 -3.68
N SER A 19 -20.03 1.79 -4.85
CA SER A 19 -19.33 1.50 -6.10
C SER A 19 -18.43 2.63 -6.60
N LYS A 20 -18.68 3.86 -6.11
CA LYS A 20 -17.87 5.07 -6.40
C LYS A 20 -17.59 5.81 -5.11
N ALA A 21 -16.39 6.36 -4.99
CA ALA A 21 -16.07 7.24 -3.89
C ALA A 21 -16.97 8.49 -3.93
N PRO A 22 -17.58 8.90 -2.79
CA PRO A 22 -18.23 10.19 -2.69
C PRO A 22 -17.26 11.32 -3.10
N PHE A 23 -17.82 12.41 -3.65
CA PHE A 23 -16.96 13.50 -4.17
C PHE A 23 -16.11 14.16 -3.09
N ASP A 24 -16.58 14.15 -1.85
CA ASP A 24 -15.93 14.72 -0.65
C ASP A 24 -15.04 13.71 0.10
N PHE A 25 -14.98 12.45 -0.36
CA PHE A 25 -14.29 11.37 0.36
C PHE A 25 -12.85 11.68 0.74
N TYR A 26 -12.13 12.39 -0.10
CA TYR A 26 -10.73 12.80 0.14
C TYR A 26 -10.58 14.23 0.66
N THR A 27 -11.66 14.83 1.14
CA THR A 27 -11.66 16.18 1.73
C THR A 27 -11.68 16.13 3.26
N LYS A 28 -11.44 17.27 3.91
CA LYS A 28 -11.50 17.37 5.37
C LYS A 28 -12.94 17.36 5.92
N GLU A 29 -13.91 17.62 5.07
CA GLU A 29 -15.33 17.64 5.39
C GLU A 29 -15.92 16.23 5.48
N PHE A 30 -15.22 15.23 4.92
CA PHE A 30 -15.70 13.85 4.96
C PHE A 30 -15.64 13.30 6.39
N GLU A 31 -16.79 12.88 6.89
CA GLU A 31 -16.90 12.19 8.16
C GLU A 31 -17.18 10.71 7.96
N LYS A 32 -16.22 9.87 8.34
CA LYS A 32 -16.39 8.41 8.40
C LYS A 32 -17.29 8.01 9.56
N GLY A 33 -17.86 6.83 9.49
CA GLY A 33 -18.57 6.21 10.61
C GLY A 33 -19.79 5.41 10.18
N LEU A 34 -20.16 4.48 11.03
CA LEU A 34 -21.37 3.67 10.90
C LEU A 34 -22.48 4.24 11.77
N GLU A 35 -23.73 4.05 11.36
CA GLU A 35 -24.84 4.31 12.24
C GLU A 35 -24.81 3.32 13.39
N LEU A 36 -24.88 3.83 14.62
CA LEU A 36 -24.87 3.02 15.84
C LEU A 36 -26.24 3.03 16.50
N TYR A 37 -26.79 1.84 16.67
CA TYR A 37 -28.06 1.59 17.34
C TYR A 37 -27.86 0.77 18.62
N SER A 38 -28.75 0.92 19.57
CA SER A 38 -28.92 0.02 20.71
C SER A 38 -30.39 -0.37 20.82
N ASN A 39 -30.66 -1.68 20.72
CA ASN A 39 -32.03 -2.23 20.72
C ASN A 39 -32.96 -1.51 19.71
N GLY A 40 -32.48 -1.23 18.49
CA GLY A 40 -33.21 -0.55 17.45
C GLY A 40 -33.38 0.97 17.64
N VAL A 41 -32.77 1.56 18.67
CA VAL A 41 -32.79 3.01 18.91
C VAL A 41 -31.47 3.62 18.45
N LEU A 42 -31.53 4.61 17.56
CA LEU A 42 -30.35 5.30 17.05
C LEU A 42 -29.65 6.09 18.17
N ILE A 43 -28.38 5.75 18.43
CA ILE A 43 -27.50 6.46 19.34
C ILE A 43 -26.66 7.51 18.61
N MET A 44 -26.11 7.15 17.44
CA MET A 44 -25.20 8.02 16.70
C MET A 44 -25.29 7.75 15.20
N ASN A 45 -25.46 8.81 14.41
CA ASN A 45 -25.51 8.70 12.94
C ASN A 45 -24.18 8.34 12.29
N LYS A 46 -23.06 8.72 12.92
CA LYS A 46 -21.71 8.44 12.42
C LYS A 46 -20.80 8.14 13.61
N CYS A 47 -20.70 6.87 13.98
CA CYS A 47 -19.78 6.39 15.00
C CYS A 47 -18.43 6.10 14.32
N GLY A 48 -17.51 7.07 14.37
CA GLY A 48 -16.18 6.95 13.76
C GLY A 48 -15.28 5.94 14.46
N ASP A 49 -15.55 5.63 15.73
CA ASP A 49 -14.76 4.69 16.54
C ASP A 49 -14.95 3.23 16.08
N LEU A 50 -15.99 2.94 15.31
CA LEU A 50 -16.24 1.61 14.74
C LEU A 50 -15.35 1.30 13.54
N LEU A 51 -14.76 2.32 12.89
CA LEU A 51 -13.96 2.17 11.69
C LEU A 51 -12.62 2.88 11.81
N PRO A 52 -11.50 2.23 11.48
CA PRO A 52 -10.24 2.93 11.27
C PRO A 52 -10.34 3.82 10.01
N ASP A 53 -9.47 4.84 9.90
CA ASP A 53 -9.50 5.79 8.78
C ASP A 53 -9.37 5.12 7.41
N TYR A 54 -8.54 4.09 7.33
CA TYR A 54 -8.32 3.35 6.08
C TYR A 54 -9.51 2.48 5.62
N PHE A 55 -10.52 2.28 6.48
CA PHE A 55 -11.80 1.67 6.12
C PHE A 55 -12.96 2.68 6.16
N GLY A 56 -12.66 3.96 6.17
CA GLY A 56 -13.67 5.03 6.20
C GLY A 56 -14.66 5.04 5.02
N PHE A 57 -14.38 4.31 3.96
CA PHE A 57 -15.28 4.12 2.82
C PHE A 57 -16.44 3.15 3.11
N VAL A 58 -16.38 2.39 4.20
CA VAL A 58 -17.46 1.47 4.58
C VAL A 58 -18.60 2.25 5.18
N GLN A 59 -19.79 1.95 4.74
CA GLN A 59 -21.06 2.53 5.22
C GLN A 59 -21.95 1.43 5.76
N GLY A 60 -22.96 1.82 6.51
CA GLY A 60 -23.94 0.89 7.08
C GLY A 60 -24.25 1.18 8.52
N LEU A 61 -24.79 0.16 9.19
CA LEU A 61 -25.23 0.26 10.58
C LEU A 61 -24.76 -0.92 11.43
N VAL A 62 -24.71 -0.65 12.72
CA VAL A 62 -24.47 -1.64 13.77
C VAL A 62 -25.56 -1.46 14.85
N ASP A 63 -26.22 -2.54 15.22
CA ASP A 63 -27.16 -2.57 16.35
C ASP A 63 -26.68 -3.58 17.39
N SER A 64 -26.51 -3.12 18.62
CA SER A 64 -26.09 -3.97 19.74
C SER A 64 -26.97 -3.74 20.97
N ALA A 65 -27.56 -4.83 21.47
CA ALA A 65 -28.35 -4.80 22.68
C ALA A 65 -27.51 -4.57 23.96
N ASP A 66 -26.21 -4.83 23.88
CA ASP A 66 -25.28 -4.74 25.01
C ASP A 66 -24.79 -3.31 25.27
N LEU A 67 -25.07 -2.37 24.37
CA LEU A 67 -24.70 -0.97 24.52
C LEU A 67 -25.81 -0.22 25.30
N SER A 68 -25.39 0.62 26.24
CA SER A 68 -26.34 1.41 27.05
C SER A 68 -26.88 2.59 26.23
N LEU A 69 -28.19 2.83 26.31
CA LEU A 69 -28.87 3.98 25.64
C LEU A 69 -28.42 5.35 26.19
N ASN A 70 -27.88 5.41 27.41
CA ASN A 70 -27.50 6.65 28.09
C ASN A 70 -26.00 6.98 28.00
N ILE A 71 -25.32 6.46 27.00
CA ILE A 71 -23.88 6.68 26.82
C ILE A 71 -23.62 8.00 26.08
N SER A 72 -22.86 8.91 26.70
CA SER A 72 -22.33 10.08 25.98
C SER A 72 -21.21 9.65 25.03
N ARG A 73 -20.98 10.45 23.99
CA ARG A 73 -19.92 10.18 22.99
C ARG A 73 -18.54 9.96 23.62
N GLU A 74 -18.23 10.68 24.70
CA GLU A 74 -16.96 10.58 25.42
C GLU A 74 -16.81 9.24 26.15
N ILE A 75 -17.90 8.67 26.65
CA ILE A 75 -17.90 7.38 27.35
C ILE A 75 -17.81 6.22 26.33
N LEU A 76 -18.42 6.37 25.15
CA LEU A 76 -18.37 5.37 24.08
C LEU A 76 -16.92 5.06 23.62
N GLN A 77 -16.04 6.06 23.56
CA GLN A 77 -14.65 5.86 23.14
C GLN A 77 -13.88 4.91 24.06
N HIS A 78 -14.28 4.78 25.32
CA HIS A 78 -13.67 3.88 26.31
C HIS A 78 -14.49 2.61 26.56
N ASP A 79 -15.62 2.44 25.87
CA ASP A 79 -16.46 1.27 26.03
C ASP A 79 -15.80 0.01 25.45
N ARG A 80 -15.61 -0.99 26.28
CA ARG A 80 -14.95 -2.25 25.91
C ARG A 80 -15.75 -3.06 24.87
N GLN A 81 -17.08 -2.96 24.93
CA GLN A 81 -17.94 -3.68 23.97
C GLN A 81 -17.86 -3.02 22.61
N LEU A 82 -17.87 -1.68 22.55
CA LEU A 82 -17.70 -0.95 21.31
C LEU A 82 -16.33 -1.26 20.66
N GLN A 83 -15.26 -1.28 21.44
CA GLN A 83 -13.92 -1.64 20.96
C GLN A 83 -13.86 -3.08 20.45
N PHE A 84 -14.54 -4.01 21.12
CA PHE A 84 -14.64 -5.40 20.66
C PHE A 84 -15.39 -5.49 19.33
N ILE A 85 -16.54 -4.80 19.21
CA ILE A 85 -17.34 -4.73 17.98
C ILE A 85 -16.51 -4.14 16.85
N ALA A 86 -15.82 -3.01 17.08
CA ALA A 86 -14.94 -2.36 16.10
C ALA A 86 -13.84 -3.31 15.58
N LYS A 87 -13.20 -4.06 16.49
CA LYS A 87 -12.20 -5.07 16.13
C LYS A 87 -12.79 -6.15 15.22
N LYS A 88 -13.98 -6.67 15.56
CA LYS A 88 -14.65 -7.71 14.78
C LYS A 88 -15.11 -7.22 13.42
N ILE A 89 -15.62 -6.00 13.32
CA ILE A 89 -15.97 -5.33 12.07
C ILE A 89 -14.74 -5.18 11.18
N LYS A 90 -13.61 -4.71 11.73
CA LYS A 90 -12.34 -4.59 11.01
C LYS A 90 -11.88 -5.93 10.45
N GLU A 91 -11.90 -7.00 11.26
CA GLU A 91 -11.54 -8.36 10.83
C GLU A 91 -12.46 -8.85 9.69
N LYS A 92 -13.76 -8.59 9.80
CA LYS A 92 -14.75 -8.98 8.80
C LYS A 92 -14.59 -8.23 7.49
N ILE A 93 -14.39 -6.91 7.53
CA ILE A 93 -14.12 -6.10 6.33
C ILE A 93 -12.89 -6.62 5.60
N LYS A 94 -11.77 -6.87 6.32
CA LYS A 94 -10.56 -7.45 5.72
C LYS A 94 -10.86 -8.78 5.03
N ALA A 95 -11.57 -9.68 5.70
CA ALA A 95 -11.89 -10.99 5.16
C ALA A 95 -12.73 -10.90 3.88
N GLU A 96 -13.73 -10.01 3.84
CA GLU A 96 -14.58 -9.79 2.66
C GLU A 96 -13.81 -9.16 1.50
N LEU A 97 -12.91 -8.21 1.77
CA LEU A 97 -12.04 -7.64 0.75
C LEU A 97 -11.08 -8.67 0.16
N LEU A 98 -10.52 -9.57 0.99
CA LEU A 98 -9.69 -10.67 0.50
C LEU A 98 -10.51 -11.70 -0.30
N ALA A 99 -11.75 -11.98 0.10
CA ALA A 99 -12.64 -12.84 -0.66
C ALA A 99 -12.98 -12.20 -2.04
N MET A 100 -13.33 -10.92 -2.06
CA MET A 100 -13.57 -10.18 -3.31
C MET A 100 -12.33 -10.17 -4.21
N LEU A 101 -11.13 -9.96 -3.64
CA LEU A 101 -9.87 -10.01 -4.38
C LEU A 101 -9.64 -11.35 -5.06
N LYS A 102 -9.98 -12.44 -4.38
CA LYS A 102 -9.80 -13.80 -4.85
C LYS A 102 -10.88 -14.23 -5.87
N ASP A 103 -12.13 -13.96 -5.56
CA ASP A 103 -13.28 -14.57 -6.24
C ASP A 103 -13.92 -13.61 -7.25
N GLU A 104 -13.72 -12.29 -7.11
CA GLU A 104 -14.33 -11.22 -7.91
C GLU A 104 -13.31 -10.15 -8.30
N ARG A 105 -12.22 -10.55 -8.96
CA ARG A 105 -11.07 -9.69 -9.27
C ARG A 105 -11.42 -8.36 -9.91
N GLU A 106 -12.31 -8.32 -10.88
CA GLU A 106 -12.71 -7.09 -11.57
C GLU A 106 -13.41 -6.10 -10.62
N ASN A 107 -14.26 -6.63 -9.74
CA ASN A 107 -14.93 -5.82 -8.70
C ASN A 107 -13.89 -5.26 -7.71
N TYR A 108 -12.90 -6.08 -7.34
CA TYR A 108 -11.82 -5.62 -6.46
C TYR A 108 -10.95 -4.53 -7.10
N VAL A 109 -10.60 -4.67 -8.38
CA VAL A 109 -9.87 -3.63 -9.12
C VAL A 109 -10.68 -2.34 -9.19
N THR A 110 -11.99 -2.43 -9.44
CA THR A 110 -12.87 -1.27 -9.43
C THR A 110 -12.94 -0.61 -8.05
N PHE A 111 -13.04 -1.40 -6.99
CA PHE A 111 -12.94 -0.95 -5.61
C PHE A 111 -11.59 -0.27 -5.35
N PHE A 112 -10.49 -0.92 -5.72
CA PHE A 112 -9.14 -0.42 -5.46
C PHE A 112 -8.86 0.90 -6.20
N ASN A 113 -9.36 1.07 -7.41
CA ASN A 113 -9.24 2.35 -8.14
C ASN A 113 -9.96 3.51 -7.43
N ASN A 114 -11.01 3.24 -6.66
CA ASN A 114 -11.74 4.26 -5.91
C ASN A 114 -11.14 4.51 -4.51
N PHE A 115 -10.70 3.46 -3.81
CA PHE A 115 -10.37 3.51 -2.38
C PHE A 115 -8.94 3.03 -2.05
N GLY A 116 -8.19 2.53 -3.01
CA GLY A 116 -6.86 1.95 -2.80
C GLY A 116 -5.87 2.93 -2.19
N ARG A 117 -5.97 4.22 -2.53
CA ARG A 117 -5.14 5.28 -1.94
C ARG A 117 -5.32 5.36 -0.42
N THR A 118 -6.55 5.16 0.08
CA THR A 118 -6.83 5.15 1.51
C THR A 118 -6.19 3.95 2.20
N LEU A 119 -6.18 2.77 1.57
CA LEU A 119 -5.50 1.58 2.09
C LEU A 119 -3.98 1.79 2.15
N LYS A 120 -3.39 2.37 1.10
CA LYS A 120 -1.96 2.72 1.06
C LYS A 120 -1.61 3.76 2.14
N PHE A 121 -2.46 4.77 2.34
CA PHE A 121 -2.30 5.73 3.44
C PHE A 121 -2.39 5.06 4.81
N GLY A 122 -3.28 4.08 4.97
CA GLY A 122 -3.39 3.28 6.20
C GLY A 122 -2.13 2.48 6.53
N LEU A 123 -1.36 2.03 5.53
CA LEU A 123 -0.04 1.42 5.74
C LEU A 123 0.96 2.42 6.32
N TYR A 124 0.96 3.65 5.81
CA TYR A 124 1.86 4.71 6.26
C TYR A 124 1.47 5.24 7.65
N SER A 125 0.17 5.39 7.91
CA SER A 125 -0.35 5.91 9.17
C SER A 125 0.04 5.01 10.36
N GLU A 126 0.09 5.60 11.56
CA GLU A 126 0.40 4.88 12.80
C GLU A 126 1.71 4.06 12.73
N TRP A 127 2.69 4.54 11.97
CA TRP A 127 4.04 3.94 11.87
C TRP A 127 4.02 2.46 11.48
N GLY A 128 3.05 2.04 10.65
CA GLY A 128 2.97 0.67 10.13
C GLY A 128 2.31 -0.35 11.06
N SER A 129 1.65 0.08 12.13
CA SER A 129 0.89 -0.83 13.01
C SER A 129 -0.19 -1.60 12.27
N ASN A 130 -0.64 -1.08 11.12
CA ASN A 130 -1.66 -1.67 10.26
C ASN A 130 -1.10 -2.59 9.16
N LYS A 131 0.22 -2.83 9.13
CA LYS A 131 0.90 -3.65 8.12
C LYS A 131 0.20 -4.98 7.88
N GLU A 132 0.00 -5.79 8.92
CA GLU A 132 -0.62 -7.11 8.82
C GLU A 132 -2.08 -7.07 8.36
N THR A 133 -2.75 -5.94 8.57
CA THR A 133 -4.13 -5.77 8.12
C THR A 133 -4.20 -5.46 6.64
N LEU A 134 -3.28 -4.65 6.11
CA LEU A 134 -3.41 -3.98 4.81
C LEU A 134 -2.46 -4.48 3.73
N GLN A 135 -1.31 -5.09 4.07
CA GLN A 135 -0.28 -5.45 3.10
C GLN A 135 -0.77 -6.38 1.98
N ASP A 136 -1.76 -7.24 2.27
CA ASP A 136 -2.34 -8.19 1.31
C ASP A 136 -3.48 -7.57 0.48
N LEU A 137 -3.92 -6.37 0.84
CA LEU A 137 -5.01 -5.64 0.18
C LEU A 137 -4.52 -4.58 -0.81
N VAL A 138 -3.25 -4.18 -0.76
CA VAL A 138 -2.72 -3.14 -1.64
C VAL A 138 -2.23 -3.72 -2.95
N MET A 139 -2.40 -2.92 -4.02
CA MET A 139 -2.00 -3.29 -5.35
C MET A 139 -1.11 -2.21 -5.98
N PHE A 140 -0.26 -2.67 -6.89
CA PHE A 140 0.62 -1.81 -7.68
C PHE A 140 0.60 -2.27 -9.14
N TYR A 141 0.90 -1.37 -10.06
CA TYR A 141 0.94 -1.74 -11.48
C TYR A 141 2.19 -2.57 -11.79
N SER A 142 2.00 -3.71 -12.45
CA SER A 142 3.08 -4.61 -12.84
C SER A 142 3.63 -4.27 -14.23
N SER A 143 4.96 -4.23 -14.35
CA SER A 143 5.63 -4.08 -15.64
C SER A 143 5.45 -5.29 -16.57
N THR A 144 5.22 -6.48 -15.99
CA THR A 144 5.06 -7.75 -16.71
C THR A 144 3.61 -8.03 -17.05
N GLU A 145 2.74 -8.00 -16.04
CA GLU A 145 1.31 -8.30 -16.20
C GLU A 145 0.51 -7.16 -16.87
N LYS A 146 1.09 -5.95 -16.94
CA LYS A 146 0.45 -4.74 -17.50
C LYS A 146 -0.89 -4.38 -16.85
N GLN A 147 -1.04 -4.73 -15.59
CA GLN A 147 -2.22 -4.50 -14.77
C GLN A 147 -1.85 -4.36 -13.29
N LEU A 148 -2.82 -4.02 -12.46
CA LEU A 148 -2.67 -4.00 -11.01
C LEU A 148 -2.50 -5.41 -10.47
N VAL A 149 -1.49 -5.62 -9.62
CA VAL A 149 -1.19 -6.88 -8.94
C VAL A 149 -0.97 -6.65 -7.44
N THR A 150 -1.22 -7.66 -6.64
CA THR A 150 -0.89 -7.65 -5.21
C THR A 150 0.59 -7.97 -5.01
N LEU A 151 1.09 -7.70 -3.80
CA LEU A 151 2.45 -8.09 -3.42
C LEU A 151 2.62 -9.62 -3.39
N ASP A 152 1.55 -10.35 -3.05
CA ASP A 152 1.56 -11.82 -3.04
C ASP A 152 1.71 -12.41 -4.46
N GLU A 153 0.96 -11.87 -5.41
CA GLU A 153 1.06 -12.22 -6.82
C GLU A 153 2.45 -11.93 -7.38
N TYR A 154 3.04 -10.77 -7.03
CA TYR A 154 4.41 -10.43 -7.42
C TYR A 154 5.40 -11.45 -6.87
N VAL A 155 5.39 -11.71 -5.55
CA VAL A 155 6.34 -12.64 -4.91
C VAL A 155 6.18 -14.06 -5.44
N SER A 156 4.95 -14.49 -5.77
CA SER A 156 4.70 -15.82 -6.36
C SER A 156 5.34 -16.02 -7.75
N ARG A 157 5.59 -14.92 -8.48
CA ARG A 157 6.25 -14.93 -9.80
C ARG A 157 7.74 -14.60 -9.76
N MET A 158 8.28 -14.26 -8.58
CA MET A 158 9.71 -13.97 -8.45
C MET A 158 10.55 -15.16 -8.88
N LYS A 159 11.65 -14.90 -9.59
CA LYS A 159 12.62 -15.93 -9.93
C LYS A 159 13.42 -16.37 -8.69
N GLU A 160 13.98 -17.57 -8.72
CA GLU A 160 14.73 -18.14 -7.59
C GLU A 160 15.95 -17.28 -7.20
N ASP A 161 16.60 -16.67 -8.18
CA ASP A 161 17.77 -15.80 -8.00
C ASP A 161 17.41 -14.35 -7.66
N GLN A 162 16.13 -13.98 -7.70
CA GLN A 162 15.66 -12.64 -7.40
C GLN A 162 15.59 -12.40 -5.89
N LYS A 163 16.36 -11.42 -5.41
CA LYS A 163 16.45 -11.10 -3.98
C LYS A 163 15.39 -10.09 -3.52
N TYR A 164 15.07 -9.11 -4.39
CA TYR A 164 14.29 -7.92 -4.02
C TYR A 164 12.99 -7.81 -4.81
N ILE A 165 12.03 -7.11 -4.21
CA ILE A 165 10.86 -6.58 -4.91
C ILE A 165 11.28 -5.26 -5.55
N TYR A 166 11.44 -5.24 -6.88
CA TYR A 166 11.87 -4.04 -7.59
C TYR A 166 10.71 -3.09 -7.84
N TYR A 167 10.95 -1.80 -7.67
CA TYR A 167 9.97 -0.76 -7.99
C TYR A 167 10.60 0.45 -8.65
N ALA A 168 9.80 1.15 -9.45
CA ALA A 168 10.13 2.42 -10.08
C ALA A 168 9.00 3.42 -9.85
N THR A 169 9.34 4.69 -9.60
CA THR A 169 8.38 5.76 -9.30
C THR A 169 8.31 6.77 -10.43
N GLY A 170 7.13 7.28 -10.71
CA GLY A 170 6.92 8.34 -11.68
C GLY A 170 5.46 8.74 -11.81
N GLU A 171 5.19 9.80 -12.59
CA GLU A 171 3.86 10.38 -12.71
C GLU A 171 2.81 9.42 -13.32
N ASN A 172 3.24 8.53 -14.20
CA ASN A 172 2.36 7.58 -14.86
C ASN A 172 3.15 6.37 -15.39
N VAL A 173 2.43 5.29 -15.68
CA VAL A 173 2.96 4.03 -16.19
C VAL A 173 3.84 4.21 -17.42
N ASN A 174 3.44 5.06 -18.39
CA ASN A 174 4.16 5.26 -19.64
C ASN A 174 5.51 5.96 -19.43
N ASN A 175 5.57 6.89 -18.48
CA ASN A 175 6.82 7.59 -18.15
C ASN A 175 7.77 6.64 -17.42
N ILE A 176 7.28 5.87 -16.47
CA ILE A 176 8.09 4.88 -15.74
C ILE A 176 8.65 3.81 -16.68
N ALA A 177 7.85 3.30 -17.60
CA ALA A 177 8.27 2.26 -18.54
C ALA A 177 9.43 2.69 -19.47
N LYS A 178 9.66 4.00 -19.62
CA LYS A 178 10.74 4.58 -20.46
C LYS A 178 11.97 4.99 -19.66
N LEU A 179 11.97 4.79 -18.34
CA LEU A 179 13.12 5.14 -17.52
C LEU A 179 14.30 4.21 -17.83
N PRO A 180 15.47 4.76 -18.21
CA PRO A 180 16.65 3.93 -18.46
C PRO A 180 17.03 3.01 -17.28
N GLN A 181 16.73 3.43 -16.06
CA GLN A 181 16.99 2.67 -14.83
C GLN A 181 16.22 1.34 -14.75
N THR A 182 15.15 1.18 -15.55
CA THR A 182 14.37 -0.06 -15.59
C THR A 182 15.01 -1.13 -16.48
N GLU A 183 15.92 -0.74 -17.38
CA GLU A 183 16.49 -1.64 -18.41
C GLU A 183 17.20 -2.85 -17.81
N LEU A 184 18.14 -2.65 -16.87
CA LEU A 184 18.90 -3.74 -16.25
C LEU A 184 18.01 -4.76 -15.53
N VAL A 185 16.99 -4.30 -14.80
CA VAL A 185 16.04 -5.16 -14.09
C VAL A 185 15.21 -5.94 -15.10
N SER A 186 14.76 -5.28 -16.16
CA SER A 186 13.97 -5.88 -17.26
C SER A 186 14.78 -6.88 -18.07
N GLU A 187 16.07 -6.64 -18.34
CA GLU A 187 16.97 -7.57 -19.03
C GLU A 187 17.17 -8.89 -18.26
N LYS A 188 17.22 -8.83 -16.95
CA LYS A 188 17.19 -10.02 -16.08
C LYS A 188 15.83 -10.73 -16.13
N GLY A 189 14.83 -10.10 -16.77
CA GLY A 189 13.46 -10.59 -16.81
C GLY A 189 12.78 -10.54 -15.45
N TYR A 190 13.16 -9.62 -14.59
CA TYR A 190 12.50 -9.37 -13.31
C TYR A 190 11.34 -8.40 -13.50
N GLU A 191 10.25 -8.65 -12.79
CA GLU A 191 9.10 -7.79 -12.74
C GLU A 191 9.42 -6.52 -11.93
N ILE A 192 8.88 -5.38 -12.35
CA ILE A 192 9.02 -4.10 -11.66
C ILE A 192 7.63 -3.59 -11.32
N LEU A 193 7.41 -3.20 -10.07
CA LEU A 193 6.20 -2.50 -9.67
C LEU A 193 6.32 -1.01 -10.00
N TYR A 194 5.32 -0.45 -10.66
CA TYR A 194 5.27 0.97 -10.98
C TYR A 194 4.44 1.72 -9.95
N PHE A 195 5.07 2.66 -9.27
CA PHE A 195 4.49 3.51 -8.25
C PHE A 195 4.07 4.83 -8.87
N THR A 196 2.78 5.01 -9.02
CA THR A 196 2.18 6.19 -9.67
C THR A 196 1.47 7.12 -8.67
N ASP A 197 1.24 6.67 -7.46
CA ASP A 197 0.71 7.48 -6.38
C ASP A 197 1.85 8.03 -5.50
N GLU A 198 1.78 9.28 -5.08
CA GLU A 198 2.77 9.89 -4.17
C GLU A 198 2.91 9.12 -2.85
N ILE A 199 1.84 8.48 -2.38
CA ILE A 199 1.84 7.69 -1.14
C ILE A 199 2.61 6.38 -1.26
N ASP A 200 2.85 5.85 -2.47
CA ASP A 200 3.42 4.52 -2.67
C ASP A 200 4.80 4.36 -2.01
N GLU A 201 5.69 5.32 -2.22
CA GLU A 201 7.03 5.26 -1.61
C GLU A 201 6.98 5.34 -0.07
N PHE A 202 6.07 6.14 0.48
CA PHE A 202 5.91 6.24 1.92
C PHE A 202 5.36 4.94 2.51
N ALA A 203 4.36 4.35 1.87
CA ALA A 203 3.78 3.08 2.28
C ALA A 203 4.83 1.96 2.27
N ILE A 204 5.66 1.88 1.22
CA ILE A 204 6.71 0.85 1.08
C ILE A 204 7.84 1.06 2.08
N LYS A 205 8.24 2.30 2.39
CA LYS A 205 9.25 2.59 3.42
C LYS A 205 8.83 2.10 4.81
N VAL A 206 7.54 2.19 5.12
CA VAL A 206 6.99 1.67 6.38
C VAL A 206 6.80 0.16 6.33
N LEU A 207 6.40 -0.38 5.19
CA LEU A 207 6.24 -1.82 4.99
C LEU A 207 7.59 -2.56 5.10
N MET A 208 8.68 -1.96 4.62
CA MET A 208 10.07 -2.42 4.60
C MET A 208 10.29 -3.71 3.79
N ASN A 209 9.51 -4.74 4.03
CA ASN A 209 9.58 -6.03 3.35
C ASN A 209 8.19 -6.66 3.23
N TYR A 210 8.04 -7.61 2.32
CA TYR A 210 6.89 -8.48 2.20
C TYR A 210 7.36 -9.92 2.01
N LYS A 211 6.90 -10.86 2.85
CA LYS A 211 7.35 -12.28 2.87
C LYS A 211 8.89 -12.40 2.80
N GLU A 212 9.59 -11.67 3.68
CA GLU A 212 11.06 -11.63 3.79
C GLU A 212 11.79 -11.03 2.57
N LYS A 213 11.07 -10.52 1.57
CA LYS A 213 11.64 -9.83 0.42
C LYS A 213 11.60 -8.32 0.63
N GLU A 214 12.77 -7.69 0.59
CA GLU A 214 12.91 -6.23 0.73
C GLU A 214 12.55 -5.51 -0.57
N PHE A 215 12.09 -4.27 -0.45
CA PHE A 215 11.83 -3.42 -1.61
C PHE A 215 13.10 -2.69 -2.05
N LYS A 216 13.37 -2.68 -3.36
CA LYS A 216 14.53 -2.01 -3.94
C LYS A 216 14.10 -1.12 -5.11
N SER A 217 14.42 0.18 -5.01
CA SER A 217 14.20 1.10 -6.13
C SER A 217 15.16 0.81 -7.27
N VAL A 218 14.66 0.80 -8.51
CA VAL A 218 15.52 0.68 -9.71
C VAL A 218 16.51 1.85 -9.84
N SER A 219 16.26 2.97 -9.16
CA SER A 219 17.14 4.13 -9.10
C SER A 219 18.25 4.00 -8.04
N SER A 220 18.24 2.97 -7.21
CA SER A 220 19.26 2.75 -6.18
C SER A 220 20.63 2.55 -6.81
N ALA A 221 21.67 3.11 -6.17
CA ALA A 221 23.05 3.00 -6.67
C ALA A 221 23.55 1.55 -6.67
N ASP A 222 23.06 0.77 -5.72
CA ASP A 222 23.44 -0.62 -5.48
C ASP A 222 22.24 -1.52 -5.80
N LEU A 223 22.17 -2.03 -7.03
CA LEU A 223 21.09 -2.94 -7.47
C LEU A 223 21.49 -4.42 -7.29
N ASP A 224 22.75 -4.74 -6.91
CA ASP A 224 23.28 -6.11 -6.80
C ASP A 224 23.04 -6.99 -8.05
N LEU A 225 22.80 -6.39 -9.21
CA LEU A 225 22.43 -7.11 -10.42
C LEU A 225 23.63 -7.51 -11.29
N ASN A 226 24.82 -6.96 -11.05
CA ASN A 226 25.97 -7.10 -11.95
C ASN A 226 27.28 -7.33 -11.19
N GLN A 227 27.52 -8.53 -10.69
CA GLN A 227 28.89 -8.91 -10.28
C GLN A 227 29.89 -8.95 -11.45
N GLU A 228 29.44 -9.11 -12.69
CA GLU A 228 30.31 -9.12 -13.87
C GLU A 228 30.59 -7.70 -14.42
N ASN A 229 29.67 -6.75 -14.24
CA ASN A 229 29.88 -5.37 -14.67
C ASN A 229 30.62 -4.54 -13.62
N GLU A 230 30.59 -4.89 -12.32
CA GLU A 230 31.44 -4.23 -11.32
C GLU A 230 32.92 -4.33 -11.66
N LYS A 231 33.39 -5.48 -12.18
CA LYS A 231 34.76 -5.64 -12.64
C LYS A 231 35.07 -4.86 -13.92
N LYS A 232 34.10 -4.66 -14.81
CA LYS A 232 34.24 -3.80 -16.00
C LYS A 232 34.18 -2.33 -15.62
N ASP A 233 33.25 -1.94 -14.76
CA ASP A 233 33.11 -0.57 -14.26
C ASP A 233 34.34 -0.12 -13.45
N GLU A 234 34.96 -1.02 -12.68
CA GLU A 234 36.22 -0.76 -11.99
C GLU A 234 37.38 -0.58 -13.00
N SER A 235 37.48 -1.42 -14.05
CA SER A 235 38.52 -1.30 -15.06
C SER A 235 38.33 -0.04 -15.93
N GLU A 236 37.12 0.27 -16.36
CA GLU A 236 36.81 1.51 -17.10
C GLU A 236 36.95 2.77 -16.22
N SER A 237 36.68 2.68 -14.93
CA SER A 237 36.93 3.75 -13.97
C SER A 237 38.41 4.00 -13.76
N GLU A 238 39.26 2.98 -13.78
CA GLU A 238 40.73 3.16 -13.69
C GLU A 238 41.28 3.77 -14.97
N GLU A 239 40.85 3.34 -16.16
CA GLU A 239 41.28 3.89 -17.44
C GLU A 239 40.84 5.37 -17.62
N ASN A 240 39.68 5.76 -17.09
CA ASN A 240 39.15 7.11 -17.26
C ASN A 240 39.27 7.98 -15.98
N LYS A 241 40.10 7.59 -15.04
CA LYS A 241 40.24 8.24 -13.73
C LYS A 241 40.55 9.73 -13.80
N ASP A 242 41.38 10.13 -14.77
CA ASP A 242 41.76 11.53 -14.98
C ASP A 242 40.57 12.36 -15.49
N ILE A 243 39.71 11.78 -16.34
CA ILE A 243 38.52 12.42 -16.87
C ILE A 243 37.47 12.59 -15.74
N PHE A 244 37.29 11.56 -14.92
CA PHE A 244 36.34 11.62 -13.80
C PHE A 244 36.77 12.58 -12.71
N ASN A 245 38.07 12.67 -12.44
CA ASN A 245 38.62 13.69 -11.51
C ASN A 245 38.43 15.09 -12.06
N PHE A 246 38.71 15.34 -13.32
CA PHE A 246 38.46 16.62 -13.97
C PHE A 246 36.99 17.01 -13.93
N MET A 247 36.06 16.09 -14.21
CA MET A 247 34.62 16.33 -14.10
C MET A 247 34.21 16.66 -12.68
N LYS A 248 34.74 15.93 -11.68
CA LYS A 248 34.46 16.19 -10.27
C LYS A 248 34.93 17.57 -9.83
N GLU A 249 36.14 17.96 -10.22
CA GLU A 249 36.70 19.28 -9.93
C GLU A 249 35.88 20.40 -10.58
N SER A 250 35.50 20.22 -11.85
CA SER A 250 34.67 21.17 -12.59
C SER A 250 33.29 21.38 -11.98
N LEU A 251 32.75 20.38 -11.26
CA LEU A 251 31.47 20.45 -10.56
C LEU A 251 31.54 21.11 -9.18
N ASN A 252 32.75 21.56 -8.74
CA ASN A 252 32.95 22.40 -7.56
C ASN A 252 32.22 21.87 -6.29
N GLY A 253 32.37 20.60 -5.97
CA GLY A 253 31.79 20.00 -4.76
C GLY A 253 30.28 19.72 -4.82
N ARG A 254 29.63 19.90 -5.99
CA ARG A 254 28.19 19.56 -6.18
C ARG A 254 27.94 18.07 -6.20
N VAL A 255 28.98 17.26 -6.44
CA VAL A 255 28.91 15.80 -6.47
C VAL A 255 29.98 15.21 -5.56
N LYS A 256 29.65 14.09 -4.93
CA LYS A 256 30.57 13.36 -4.06
C LYS A 256 31.62 12.59 -4.87
N GLU A 257 31.18 12.02 -5.99
CA GLU A 257 31.98 11.15 -6.84
C GLU A 257 31.44 11.18 -8.28
N VAL A 258 32.31 10.95 -9.27
CA VAL A 258 32.00 10.72 -10.69
C VAL A 258 32.57 9.36 -11.05
N ARG A 259 31.75 8.49 -11.64
CA ARG A 259 32.14 7.13 -12.04
C ARG A 259 31.45 6.69 -13.32
N ALA A 260 32.00 5.70 -13.99
CA ALA A 260 31.33 5.03 -15.12
C ALA A 260 29.98 4.41 -14.62
N SER A 261 29.00 4.36 -15.49
CA SER A 261 27.70 3.75 -15.19
C SER A 261 27.47 2.56 -16.13
N GLY A 262 27.52 1.35 -15.60
CA GLY A 262 27.11 0.14 -16.32
C GLY A 262 25.60 -0.06 -16.47
N ARG A 263 24.79 0.99 -16.15
CA ARG A 263 23.32 0.91 -16.16
C ARG A 263 22.68 1.21 -17.51
N LEU A 264 23.39 1.89 -18.39
CA LEU A 264 22.89 2.29 -19.69
C LEU A 264 23.68 1.55 -20.76
N LYS A 265 22.97 0.95 -21.72
CA LYS A 265 23.60 0.57 -22.99
C LYS A 265 23.74 1.82 -23.84
N THR A 266 24.96 2.11 -24.25
CA THR A 266 25.25 3.11 -25.28
C THR A 266 24.83 2.58 -26.65
#